data_3198ba3f0047c41f4fa6478f04dad463
#
_entry.id   3198ba3f0047c41f4fa6478f04dad463
#
_cell.length_a   1.000
_cell.length_b   1.000
_cell.length_c   1.000
_cell.angle_alpha   90.00
_cell.angle_beta   90.00
_cell.angle_gamma   90.00
#
_symmetry.space_group_name_H-M   'P 1'
#
loop_
_entity.id
_entity.type
_entity.pdbx_description
1 polymer ?
#
loop_
_entity_poly.entity_id
_entity_poly.type
_entity_poly.pdbx_seq_one_letter_code
_entity_poly.pdbx_strand_id
1 'polypeptide(L)'
;MKKTDKYVSSLLEFLDNSPCNFLAVDTVKKILTANGFKEKKIDDKMTVKAGDKFFFTKNDSAIFAVQVGKKKPADTGFKIIAAHSDSPCFRIKPASEIPGDGGILRLNTEVYGGPILYTWFDRPLSLAGRVLLKGKDALHPVTKLIKVDRPLMCISHLAIHFNRAVNEGNPLSKQKDMLPILAKINRDMEWRNTLLNLVADELQVEADDILDFDLMLYDVNKANLFGLNNEFISAGRLDDLSMVHAAITAITEAKDKNATLVAAIFDNEETGSGTKQGAHSPVLGNMLLRLVMALGGDFEDYGRAVHRSFMISADNAHAFHPNYPEKYDPTNHPSLGGGPCIKVNANCKYMSDAHSAAIFKSLCEGAGSPFQNFVNHSDVAGGSTLGNILTGQLDIEGVDVGNPVLAMHSVRETGSCDDHVNMIKVMKQFFS
;
A
#
# COMPACT_ATOMS: atom_id res chain seq x y z
N MET A 1 -9.72 7.17 -30.05
CA MET A 1 -9.25 7.10 -28.66
C MET A 1 -7.79 6.64 -28.68
N LYS A 2 -6.89 7.31 -27.95
CA LYS A 2 -5.50 6.89 -27.80
C LYS A 2 -5.49 5.55 -27.05
N LYS A 3 -4.68 4.59 -27.49
CA LYS A 3 -4.57 3.29 -26.80
C LYS A 3 -4.01 3.53 -25.39
N THR A 4 -4.66 2.97 -24.36
CA THR A 4 -4.19 3.08 -22.98
C THR A 4 -2.79 2.45 -22.84
N ASP A 5 -1.89 3.12 -22.12
CA ASP A 5 -0.56 2.59 -21.86
C ASP A 5 -0.64 1.25 -21.10
N LYS A 6 0.27 0.32 -21.42
CA LYS A 6 0.29 -1.01 -20.81
C LYS A 6 0.45 -0.96 -19.27
N TYR A 7 1.24 -0.01 -18.76
CA TYR A 7 1.45 0.14 -17.32
C TYR A 7 0.22 0.69 -16.61
N VAL A 8 -0.53 1.59 -17.28
CA VAL A 8 -1.81 2.08 -16.75
C VAL A 8 -2.83 0.95 -16.71
N SER A 9 -2.98 0.17 -17.79
CA SER A 9 -3.90 -0.98 -17.82
C SER A 9 -3.56 -2.01 -16.74
N SER A 10 -2.27 -2.30 -16.55
CA SER A 10 -1.76 -3.21 -15.51
C SER A 10 -2.02 -2.67 -14.10
N LEU A 11 -1.90 -1.35 -13.88
CA LEU A 11 -2.22 -0.73 -12.60
C LEU A 11 -3.71 -0.91 -12.25
N LEU A 12 -4.62 -0.63 -13.21
CA LEU A 12 -6.07 -0.78 -12.95
C LEU A 12 -6.40 -2.22 -12.54
N GLU A 13 -5.84 -3.21 -13.24
CA GLU A 13 -6.03 -4.62 -12.90
C GLU A 13 -5.42 -4.97 -11.53
N PHE A 14 -4.23 -4.44 -11.22
CA PHE A 14 -3.58 -4.62 -9.92
C PHE A 14 -4.44 -4.08 -8.77
N LEU A 15 -4.99 -2.86 -8.91
CA LEU A 15 -5.86 -2.23 -7.92
C LEU A 15 -7.15 -3.03 -7.69
N ASP A 16 -7.78 -3.52 -8.76
CA ASP A 16 -9.00 -4.31 -8.69
C ASP A 16 -8.79 -5.66 -7.99
N ASN A 17 -7.59 -6.24 -8.12
CA ASN A 17 -7.22 -7.50 -7.47
C ASN A 17 -6.67 -7.32 -6.05
N SER A 18 -6.45 -6.09 -5.60
CA SER A 18 -5.79 -5.73 -4.33
C SER A 18 -6.71 -4.89 -3.42
N PRO A 19 -7.90 -5.41 -3.01
CA PRO A 19 -8.85 -4.63 -2.19
C PRO A 19 -8.38 -4.37 -0.75
N CYS A 20 -7.34 -5.07 -0.27
CA CYS A 20 -6.70 -4.87 1.03
C CYS A 20 -5.24 -5.32 0.97
N ASN A 21 -4.46 -5.02 2.02
CA ASN A 21 -3.04 -5.35 2.15
C ASN A 21 -2.72 -6.84 1.90
N PHE A 22 -3.50 -7.79 2.45
CA PHE A 22 -3.28 -9.23 2.25
C PHE A 22 -3.41 -9.64 0.78
N LEU A 23 -4.43 -9.13 0.09
CA LEU A 23 -4.65 -9.42 -1.33
C LEU A 23 -3.69 -8.64 -2.23
N ALA A 24 -3.22 -7.47 -1.81
CA ALA A 24 -2.15 -6.75 -2.50
C ALA A 24 -0.87 -7.59 -2.52
N VAL A 25 -0.47 -8.14 -1.37
CA VAL A 25 0.69 -9.03 -1.26
C VAL A 25 0.50 -10.31 -2.08
N ASP A 26 -0.68 -10.93 -2.05
CA ASP A 26 -0.97 -12.12 -2.87
C ASP A 26 -0.89 -11.82 -4.39
N THR A 27 -1.39 -10.66 -4.81
CA THR A 27 -1.27 -10.20 -6.21
C THR A 27 0.19 -9.97 -6.58
N VAL A 28 0.99 -9.35 -5.71
CA VAL A 28 2.44 -9.20 -5.91
C VAL A 28 3.15 -10.54 -5.98
N LYS A 29 2.81 -11.52 -5.11
CA LYS A 29 3.36 -12.90 -5.19
C LYS A 29 3.11 -13.53 -6.54
N LYS A 30 1.90 -13.40 -7.08
CA LYS A 30 1.54 -13.94 -8.42
C LYS A 30 2.39 -13.28 -9.51
N ILE A 31 2.53 -11.95 -9.49
CA ILE A 31 3.35 -11.21 -10.45
C ILE A 31 4.83 -11.64 -10.37
N LEU A 32 5.40 -11.70 -9.17
CA LEU A 32 6.78 -12.10 -8.96
C LEU A 32 7.04 -13.54 -9.43
N THR A 33 6.14 -14.48 -9.08
CA THR A 33 6.25 -15.88 -9.48
C THR A 33 6.21 -16.02 -11.01
N ALA A 34 5.30 -15.31 -11.68
CA ALA A 34 5.22 -15.30 -13.15
C ALA A 34 6.49 -14.74 -13.80
N ASN A 35 7.29 -13.91 -13.08
CA ASN A 35 8.55 -13.35 -13.53
C ASN A 35 9.80 -14.10 -13.01
N GLY A 36 9.62 -15.34 -12.53
CA GLY A 36 10.71 -16.25 -12.17
C GLY A 36 11.30 -16.05 -10.78
N PHE A 37 10.65 -15.25 -9.92
CA PHE A 37 11.01 -15.17 -8.51
C PHE A 37 10.47 -16.38 -7.76
N LYS A 38 11.26 -16.93 -6.84
CA LYS A 38 10.89 -18.08 -6.00
C LYS A 38 10.56 -17.65 -4.59
N GLU A 39 9.48 -18.14 -4.05
CA GLU A 39 9.15 -17.91 -2.64
C GLU A 39 10.15 -18.65 -1.74
N LYS A 40 10.66 -17.97 -0.72
CA LYS A 40 11.46 -18.51 0.37
C LYS A 40 10.77 -18.24 1.69
N LYS A 41 10.88 -19.15 2.64
CA LYS A 41 10.39 -18.90 4.00
C LYS A 41 11.42 -18.06 4.75
N ILE A 42 10.95 -17.13 5.55
CA ILE A 42 11.81 -16.23 6.31
C ILE A 42 12.62 -16.95 7.40
N ASP A 43 12.12 -18.06 7.90
CA ASP A 43 12.73 -18.93 8.92
C ASP A 43 13.71 -19.97 8.34
N ASP A 44 13.69 -20.22 7.02
CA ASP A 44 14.66 -21.10 6.38
C ASP A 44 16.07 -20.50 6.38
N LYS A 45 17.08 -21.37 6.39
CA LYS A 45 18.48 -20.93 6.18
C LYS A 45 18.59 -20.25 4.81
N MET A 46 19.09 -19.00 4.81
CA MET A 46 19.28 -18.27 3.56
C MET A 46 20.41 -18.89 2.75
N THR A 47 20.08 -19.45 1.60
CA THR A 47 21.02 -19.98 0.62
C THR A 47 20.74 -19.31 -0.72
N VAL A 48 21.70 -18.52 -1.20
CA VAL A 48 21.55 -17.72 -2.42
C VAL A 48 22.88 -17.63 -3.18
N LYS A 49 22.78 -17.40 -4.48
CA LYS A 49 23.90 -17.12 -5.37
C LYS A 49 23.58 -15.99 -6.32
N ALA A 50 24.61 -15.45 -6.95
CA ALA A 50 24.46 -14.40 -7.97
C ALA A 50 23.42 -14.80 -9.05
N GLY A 51 22.51 -13.89 -9.35
CA GLY A 51 21.43 -14.08 -10.32
C GLY A 51 20.15 -14.70 -9.76
N ASP A 52 20.14 -15.17 -8.51
CA ASP A 52 18.91 -15.67 -7.88
C ASP A 52 17.87 -14.56 -7.74
N LYS A 53 16.61 -14.93 -8.00
CA LYS A 53 15.44 -14.10 -7.79
C LYS A 53 14.53 -14.77 -6.78
N PHE A 54 14.23 -14.11 -5.69
CA PHE A 54 13.35 -14.68 -4.66
C PHE A 54 12.56 -13.58 -3.94
N PHE A 55 11.54 -13.99 -3.24
CA PHE A 55 10.80 -13.15 -2.30
C PHE A 55 10.44 -13.94 -1.04
N PHE A 56 10.12 -13.22 0.02
CA PHE A 56 9.46 -13.77 1.20
C PHE A 56 8.42 -12.78 1.73
N THR A 57 7.43 -13.29 2.45
CA THR A 57 6.39 -12.48 3.07
C THR A 57 6.59 -12.38 4.58
N LYS A 58 6.05 -11.35 5.17
CA LYS A 58 5.94 -11.18 6.61
C LYS A 58 4.48 -10.90 6.95
N ASN A 59 3.90 -11.73 7.84
CA ASN A 59 2.49 -11.62 8.26
C ASN A 59 1.47 -11.67 7.11
N ASP A 60 1.84 -12.22 5.94
CA ASP A 60 1.04 -12.24 4.69
C ASP A 60 0.61 -10.85 4.18
N SER A 61 1.11 -9.77 4.78
CA SER A 61 0.74 -8.39 4.47
C SER A 61 1.91 -7.48 4.09
N ALA A 62 3.15 -7.94 4.27
CA ALA A 62 4.37 -7.31 3.76
C ALA A 62 5.15 -8.30 2.90
N ILE A 63 5.86 -7.82 1.87
CA ILE A 63 6.62 -8.65 0.94
C ILE A 63 7.93 -8.00 0.53
N PHE A 64 8.99 -8.80 0.46
CA PHE A 64 10.35 -8.36 0.13
C PHE A 64 10.86 -9.20 -1.04
N ALA A 65 11.01 -8.57 -2.19
CA ALA A 65 11.53 -9.20 -3.41
C ALA A 65 12.98 -8.81 -3.64
N VAL A 66 13.81 -9.80 -3.98
CA VAL A 66 15.25 -9.64 -4.15
C VAL A 66 15.71 -10.25 -5.47
N GLN A 67 16.50 -9.49 -6.23
CA GLN A 67 17.33 -10.01 -7.33
C GLN A 67 18.79 -9.87 -6.95
N VAL A 68 19.48 -10.99 -6.75
CA VAL A 68 20.88 -11.02 -6.28
C VAL A 68 21.81 -10.61 -7.40
N GLY A 69 22.64 -9.61 -7.15
CA GLY A 69 23.66 -9.13 -8.09
C GLY A 69 24.85 -10.07 -8.24
N LYS A 70 25.67 -9.85 -9.27
CA LYS A 70 26.91 -10.58 -9.51
C LYS A 70 28.05 -10.13 -8.61
N LYS A 71 28.05 -8.87 -8.20
CA LYS A 71 29.05 -8.30 -7.29
C LYS A 71 28.55 -8.40 -5.84
N LYS A 72 29.50 -8.44 -4.90
CA LYS A 72 29.18 -8.45 -3.47
C LYS A 72 28.49 -7.16 -3.07
N PRO A 73 27.47 -7.20 -2.20
CA PRO A 73 26.83 -5.98 -1.69
C PRO A 73 27.80 -5.01 -1.01
N ALA A 74 28.87 -5.50 -0.35
CA ALA A 74 29.92 -4.65 0.23
C ALA A 74 30.64 -3.76 -0.80
N ASP A 75 30.63 -4.15 -2.08
CA ASP A 75 31.26 -3.39 -3.17
C ASP A 75 30.30 -2.43 -3.86
N THR A 76 29.02 -2.77 -3.96
CA THR A 76 28.04 -2.02 -4.77
C THR A 76 26.96 -1.33 -3.95
N GLY A 77 26.76 -1.71 -2.69
CA GLY A 77 25.55 -1.41 -1.96
C GLY A 77 24.35 -2.21 -2.48
N PHE A 78 23.20 -1.97 -1.89
CA PHE A 78 21.89 -2.41 -2.37
C PHE A 78 21.19 -1.25 -3.07
N LYS A 79 20.44 -1.53 -4.12
CA LYS A 79 19.47 -0.60 -4.67
C LYS A 79 18.10 -1.01 -4.16
N ILE A 80 17.43 -0.16 -3.36
CA ILE A 80 16.19 -0.48 -2.66
C ILE A 80 15.08 0.46 -3.11
N ILE A 81 13.90 -0.09 -3.40
CA ILE A 81 12.66 0.69 -3.52
C ILE A 81 11.74 0.20 -2.41
N ALA A 82 11.30 1.12 -1.55
CA ALA A 82 10.36 0.85 -0.47
C ALA A 82 9.00 1.48 -0.76
N ALA A 83 7.91 0.79 -0.40
CA ALA A 83 6.52 1.23 -0.53
C ALA A 83 5.67 0.51 0.51
N HIS A 84 4.35 0.81 0.60
CA HIS A 84 3.48 0.10 1.55
C HIS A 84 2.23 -0.51 0.89
N SER A 85 1.72 -1.57 1.52
CA SER A 85 0.61 -2.39 1.00
C SER A 85 -0.75 -2.02 1.57
N ASP A 86 -0.77 -1.34 2.71
CA ASP A 86 -1.99 -0.94 3.41
C ASP A 86 -2.55 0.39 2.87
N SER A 87 -3.79 0.66 3.19
CA SER A 87 -4.50 1.90 2.83
C SER A 87 -5.61 2.16 3.83
N PRO A 88 -6.03 3.41 4.07
CA PRO A 88 -7.09 3.73 5.02
C PRO A 88 -8.41 3.07 4.64
N CYS A 89 -9.04 2.43 5.62
CA CYS A 89 -10.29 1.70 5.42
C CYS A 89 -11.05 1.49 6.75
N PHE A 90 -12.02 0.57 6.72
CA PHE A 90 -12.71 0.09 7.92
C PHE A 90 -12.39 -1.39 8.12
N ARG A 91 -11.94 -1.75 9.33
CA ARG A 91 -11.76 -3.12 9.77
C ARG A 91 -13.00 -3.60 10.53
N ILE A 92 -13.44 -4.83 10.27
CA ILE A 92 -14.52 -5.46 11.02
C ILE A 92 -13.97 -5.90 12.39
N LYS A 93 -14.69 -5.53 13.46
CA LYS A 93 -14.33 -5.90 14.84
C LYS A 93 -14.71 -7.35 15.15
N PRO A 94 -14.04 -8.01 16.10
CA PRO A 94 -14.56 -9.24 16.69
C PRO A 94 -15.97 -9.03 17.26
N ALA A 95 -16.83 -10.07 17.24
CA ALA A 95 -18.24 -9.98 17.63
C ALA A 95 -18.95 -8.79 16.98
N SER A 96 -18.96 -8.80 15.66
CA SER A 96 -19.24 -7.62 14.83
C SER A 96 -20.73 -7.34 14.64
N GLU A 97 -21.61 -8.30 14.88
CA GLU A 97 -23.04 -8.16 14.55
C GLU A 97 -23.77 -7.27 15.57
N ILE A 98 -24.43 -6.23 15.06
CA ILE A 98 -25.27 -5.31 15.86
C ILE A 98 -26.69 -5.35 15.31
N PRO A 99 -27.62 -6.04 15.98
CA PRO A 99 -29.03 -5.96 15.61
C PRO A 99 -29.56 -4.55 15.92
N GLY A 100 -30.27 -3.99 14.96
CA GLY A 100 -30.88 -2.66 15.07
C GLY A 100 -32.41 -2.71 15.12
N ASP A 101 -33.01 -1.64 15.62
CA ASP A 101 -34.43 -1.41 15.49
C ASP A 101 -34.84 -1.45 14.01
N GLY A 102 -36.08 -1.85 13.74
CA GLY A 102 -36.57 -1.99 12.35
C GLY A 102 -36.09 -3.25 11.63
N GLY A 103 -35.47 -4.21 12.32
CA GLY A 103 -35.04 -5.49 11.72
C GLY A 103 -33.85 -5.35 10.78
N ILE A 104 -32.91 -4.48 11.10
CA ILE A 104 -31.68 -4.27 10.33
C ILE A 104 -30.49 -4.82 11.11
N LEU A 105 -29.68 -5.67 10.47
CA LEU A 105 -28.39 -6.11 10.97
C LEU A 105 -27.30 -5.21 10.42
N ARG A 106 -26.47 -4.67 11.32
CA ARG A 106 -25.29 -3.85 10.99
C ARG A 106 -24.02 -4.55 11.50
N LEU A 107 -22.88 -4.20 10.89
CA LEU A 107 -21.59 -4.64 11.40
C LEU A 107 -20.90 -3.53 12.19
N ASN A 108 -20.25 -3.94 13.29
CA ASN A 108 -19.38 -3.09 14.10
C ASN A 108 -18.00 -3.02 13.42
N THR A 109 -17.58 -1.82 13.08
CA THR A 109 -16.32 -1.57 12.42
C THR A 109 -15.45 -0.60 13.21
N GLU A 110 -14.16 -0.63 12.97
CA GLU A 110 -13.23 0.39 13.43
C GLU A 110 -12.48 1.00 12.25
N VAL A 111 -12.13 2.26 12.38
CA VAL A 111 -11.35 2.98 11.37
C VAL A 111 -9.90 2.52 11.42
N TYR A 112 -9.36 2.15 10.27
CA TYR A 112 -7.94 1.87 10.06
C TYR A 112 -7.30 3.06 9.32
N GLY A 113 -6.24 3.65 9.88
CA GLY A 113 -5.60 4.84 9.32
C GLY A 113 -6.46 6.11 9.42
N GLY A 114 -6.30 6.99 8.45
CA GLY A 114 -6.96 8.29 8.38
C GLY A 114 -7.91 8.49 7.19
N PRO A 115 -8.96 7.67 6.97
CA PRO A 115 -9.83 7.81 5.80
C PRO A 115 -10.69 9.09 5.85
N ILE A 116 -11.01 9.64 4.68
CA ILE A 116 -12.03 10.68 4.55
C ILE A 116 -13.40 10.02 4.69
N LEU A 117 -13.98 10.06 5.91
CA LEU A 117 -15.16 9.31 6.30
C LEU A 117 -16.36 9.56 5.37
N TYR A 118 -16.60 10.82 4.96
CA TYR A 118 -17.71 11.20 4.09
C TYR A 118 -17.73 10.47 2.75
N THR A 119 -16.59 10.05 2.24
CA THR A 119 -16.49 9.38 0.95
C THR A 119 -16.97 7.93 0.96
N TRP A 120 -17.15 7.36 2.16
CA TRP A 120 -17.58 5.97 2.35
C TRP A 120 -19.09 5.79 2.41
N PHE A 121 -19.85 6.89 2.58
CA PHE A 121 -21.31 6.82 2.58
C PHE A 121 -21.87 6.43 1.21
N ASP A 122 -23.00 5.72 1.24
CA ASP A 122 -23.86 5.39 0.10
C ASP A 122 -23.14 4.63 -1.03
N ARG A 123 -22.07 3.94 -0.67
CA ARG A 123 -21.28 3.12 -1.58
C ARG A 123 -21.65 1.65 -1.50
N PRO A 124 -21.60 0.92 -2.63
CA PRO A 124 -21.66 -0.53 -2.61
C PRO A 124 -20.35 -1.09 -2.05
N LEU A 125 -20.38 -1.53 -0.80
CA LEU A 125 -19.21 -2.06 -0.09
C LEU A 125 -19.24 -3.58 -0.04
N SER A 126 -18.06 -4.17 0.08
CA SER A 126 -17.86 -5.58 0.36
C SER A 126 -16.71 -5.80 1.33
N LEU A 127 -16.33 -7.06 1.55
CA LEU A 127 -15.24 -7.41 2.46
C LEU A 127 -14.14 -8.22 1.75
N ALA A 128 -12.92 -8.03 2.22
CA ALA A 128 -11.76 -8.78 1.81
C ALA A 128 -10.76 -8.87 2.97
N GLY A 129 -9.93 -9.89 2.99
CA GLY A 129 -8.95 -10.05 4.05
C GLY A 129 -8.40 -11.46 4.16
N ARG A 130 -8.04 -11.84 5.38
CA ARG A 130 -7.63 -13.20 5.71
C ARG A 130 -8.48 -13.80 6.83
N VAL A 131 -8.57 -15.11 6.78
CA VAL A 131 -9.28 -15.93 7.76
C VAL A 131 -8.33 -17.02 8.25
N LEU A 132 -8.27 -17.21 9.56
CA LEU A 132 -7.42 -18.19 10.21
C LEU A 132 -8.29 -19.39 10.60
N LEU A 133 -7.94 -20.56 10.05
CA LEU A 133 -8.62 -21.82 10.32
C LEU A 133 -7.79 -22.67 11.29
N LYS A 134 -8.45 -23.64 11.94
CA LYS A 134 -7.77 -24.69 12.68
C LYS A 134 -6.72 -25.34 11.82
N GLY A 135 -5.49 -25.45 12.33
CA GLY A 135 -4.36 -26.09 11.69
C GLY A 135 -3.95 -27.39 12.40
N LYS A 136 -2.72 -27.82 12.14
CA LYS A 136 -2.19 -29.05 12.72
C LYS A 136 -2.01 -28.97 14.25
N ASP A 137 -1.79 -27.78 14.80
CA ASP A 137 -1.66 -27.48 16.22
C ASP A 137 -1.93 -25.99 16.47
N ALA A 138 -1.95 -25.58 17.74
CA ALA A 138 -2.29 -24.22 18.18
C ALA A 138 -1.34 -23.14 17.66
N LEU A 139 -0.10 -23.46 17.30
CA LEU A 139 0.89 -22.51 16.80
C LEU A 139 0.92 -22.41 15.28
N HIS A 140 0.18 -23.28 14.59
CA HIS A 140 0.20 -23.39 13.12
C HIS A 140 -1.23 -23.36 12.55
N PRO A 141 -1.99 -22.26 12.73
CA PRO A 141 -3.27 -22.09 12.05
C PRO A 141 -3.06 -22.00 10.55
N VAL A 142 -4.08 -22.32 9.78
CA VAL A 142 -4.06 -22.22 8.31
C VAL A 142 -4.68 -20.89 7.91
N THR A 143 -3.94 -20.08 7.15
CA THR A 143 -4.45 -18.83 6.56
C THR A 143 -5.15 -19.11 5.24
N LYS A 144 -6.37 -18.57 5.09
CA LYS A 144 -7.06 -18.43 3.82
C LYS A 144 -7.35 -16.98 3.52
N LEU A 145 -7.19 -16.57 2.26
CA LEU A 145 -7.59 -15.25 1.79
C LEU A 145 -9.02 -15.29 1.30
N ILE A 146 -9.75 -14.20 1.54
CA ILE A 146 -11.13 -14.02 1.10
C ILE A 146 -11.28 -12.68 0.39
N LYS A 147 -12.02 -12.69 -0.71
CA LYS A 147 -12.54 -11.52 -1.42
C LYS A 147 -13.96 -11.81 -1.84
N VAL A 148 -14.93 -11.14 -1.26
CA VAL A 148 -16.31 -11.26 -1.72
C VAL A 148 -16.54 -10.25 -2.84
N ASP A 149 -16.61 -10.73 -4.08
CA ASP A 149 -16.60 -9.89 -5.28
C ASP A 149 -18.04 -9.52 -5.73
N ARG A 150 -18.86 -9.11 -4.76
CA ARG A 150 -20.20 -8.54 -4.96
C ARG A 150 -20.53 -7.53 -3.88
N PRO A 151 -21.47 -6.59 -4.11
CA PRO A 151 -21.97 -5.70 -3.07
C PRO A 151 -22.61 -6.51 -1.94
N LEU A 152 -22.17 -6.29 -0.71
CA LEU A 152 -22.69 -6.93 0.51
C LEU A 152 -23.39 -5.94 1.44
N MET A 153 -22.89 -4.71 1.51
CA MET A 153 -23.27 -3.76 2.55
C MET A 153 -23.14 -2.32 2.08
N CYS A 154 -23.73 -1.42 2.86
CA CYS A 154 -23.66 0.01 2.62
C CYS A 154 -23.65 0.75 3.97
N ILE A 155 -22.81 1.77 4.09
CA ILE A 155 -22.89 2.77 5.16
C ILE A 155 -23.86 3.84 4.68
N SER A 156 -25.12 3.79 5.16
CA SER A 156 -26.16 4.68 4.68
C SER A 156 -26.11 6.04 5.37
N HIS A 157 -26.10 7.11 4.59
CA HIS A 157 -26.16 8.47 5.11
C HIS A 157 -27.54 8.78 5.70
N LEU A 158 -27.59 9.63 6.72
CA LEU A 158 -28.86 10.14 7.23
C LEU A 158 -29.45 11.14 6.23
N ALA A 159 -30.73 10.96 5.91
CA ALA A 159 -31.41 11.86 4.97
C ALA A 159 -31.30 13.32 5.41
N ILE A 160 -31.10 14.24 4.46
CA ILE A 160 -30.93 15.68 4.72
C ILE A 160 -32.09 16.29 5.54
N HIS A 161 -33.31 15.69 5.42
CA HIS A 161 -34.48 16.15 6.18
C HIS A 161 -34.31 16.02 7.70
N PHE A 162 -33.46 15.10 8.16
CA PHE A 162 -33.14 14.84 9.57
C PHE A 162 -31.79 15.44 9.98
N ASN A 163 -31.00 15.93 9.02
CA ASN A 163 -29.71 16.59 9.26
C ASN A 163 -29.52 17.75 8.28
N ARG A 164 -30.18 18.86 8.52
CA ARG A 164 -30.17 20.03 7.64
C ARG A 164 -28.79 20.69 7.51
N ALA A 165 -27.95 20.55 8.53
CA ALA A 165 -26.61 21.11 8.57
C ALA A 165 -25.54 20.20 7.94
N VAL A 166 -25.90 19.10 7.27
CA VAL A 166 -24.96 18.13 6.74
C VAL A 166 -23.91 18.74 5.79
N ASN A 167 -24.27 19.78 5.05
CA ASN A 167 -23.38 20.49 4.13
C ASN A 167 -22.59 21.64 4.79
N GLU A 168 -22.76 21.87 6.09
CA GLU A 168 -22.11 22.93 6.85
C GLU A 168 -20.95 22.45 7.73
N GLY A 169 -20.46 21.20 7.51
CA GLY A 169 -19.33 20.63 8.24
C GLY A 169 -19.73 19.87 9.52
N ASN A 170 -20.70 18.97 9.41
CA ASN A 170 -21.16 18.15 10.53
C ASN A 170 -20.12 17.09 10.93
N PRO A 171 -19.64 17.06 12.18
CA PRO A 171 -18.69 16.04 12.65
C PRO A 171 -19.34 14.66 12.69
N LEU A 172 -18.61 13.63 12.22
CA LEU A 172 -19.06 12.26 12.20
C LEU A 172 -18.54 11.48 13.42
N SER A 173 -19.41 10.67 14.00
CA SER A 173 -19.05 9.68 15.01
C SER A 173 -18.65 8.36 14.32
N LYS A 174 -17.39 7.98 14.46
CA LYS A 174 -16.87 6.71 13.90
C LYS A 174 -17.67 5.50 14.41
N GLN A 175 -18.09 5.53 15.67
CA GLN A 175 -18.81 4.39 16.30
C GLN A 175 -20.31 4.37 15.98
N LYS A 176 -20.91 5.51 15.62
CA LYS A 176 -22.36 5.60 15.37
C LYS A 176 -22.70 5.68 13.91
N ASP A 177 -21.98 6.54 13.16
CA ASP A 177 -22.36 6.90 11.80
C ASP A 177 -21.76 5.96 10.75
N MET A 178 -20.67 5.24 11.10
CA MET A 178 -19.88 4.45 10.16
C MET A 178 -20.14 2.92 10.26
N LEU A 179 -21.36 2.54 10.64
CA LEU A 179 -21.75 1.13 10.76
C LEU A 179 -22.47 0.67 9.49
N PRO A 180 -21.88 -0.25 8.69
CA PRO A 180 -22.52 -0.74 7.47
C PRO A 180 -23.73 -1.62 7.75
N ILE A 181 -24.78 -1.42 6.97
CA ILE A 181 -25.97 -2.27 6.92
C ILE A 181 -25.60 -3.53 6.13
N LEU A 182 -25.79 -4.70 6.73
CA LEU A 182 -25.48 -6.00 6.13
C LEU A 182 -26.75 -6.72 5.65
N ALA A 183 -27.79 -6.81 6.50
CA ALA A 183 -28.95 -7.63 6.21
C ALA A 183 -30.24 -7.12 6.85
N LYS A 184 -31.37 -7.60 6.35
CA LYS A 184 -32.64 -7.59 7.03
C LYS A 184 -32.73 -8.83 7.93
N ILE A 185 -33.16 -8.64 9.17
CA ILE A 185 -33.44 -9.74 10.11
C ILE A 185 -34.93 -9.71 10.50
N ASN A 186 -35.52 -10.86 10.69
CA ASN A 186 -36.86 -11.02 11.28
C ASN A 186 -36.72 -11.55 12.72
N ARG A 187 -37.84 -11.62 13.43
CA ARG A 187 -37.84 -12.05 14.84
C ARG A 187 -37.39 -13.50 15.07
N ASP A 188 -37.51 -14.33 14.02
CA ASP A 188 -37.24 -15.78 14.08
C ASP A 188 -35.84 -16.11 13.52
N MET A 189 -35.13 -15.13 12.99
CA MET A 189 -33.79 -15.32 12.42
C MET A 189 -32.73 -15.26 13.52
N GLU A 190 -31.92 -16.30 13.63
CA GLU A 190 -30.70 -16.24 14.41
C GLU A 190 -29.67 -15.38 13.65
N TRP A 191 -29.48 -14.15 14.12
CA TRP A 191 -28.58 -13.17 13.49
C TRP A 191 -27.14 -13.30 13.98
N ARG A 192 -26.92 -14.03 15.09
CA ARG A 192 -25.55 -14.28 15.59
C ARG A 192 -24.81 -15.16 14.60
N ASN A 193 -23.50 -14.89 14.46
CA ASN A 193 -22.64 -15.59 13.51
C ASN A 193 -23.05 -15.43 12.02
N THR A 194 -23.89 -14.47 11.66
CA THR A 194 -24.26 -14.22 10.25
C THR A 194 -23.03 -13.95 9.38
N LEU A 195 -22.10 -13.11 9.88
CA LEU A 195 -20.85 -12.84 9.19
C LEU A 195 -19.97 -14.08 9.10
N LEU A 196 -19.85 -14.84 10.21
CA LEU A 196 -19.02 -16.04 10.25
C LEU A 196 -19.53 -17.10 9.26
N ASN A 197 -20.85 -17.31 9.21
CA ASN A 197 -21.48 -18.23 8.26
C ASN A 197 -21.27 -17.76 6.79
N LEU A 198 -21.44 -16.46 6.52
CA LEU A 198 -21.13 -15.91 5.21
C LEU A 198 -19.67 -16.19 4.80
N VAL A 199 -18.72 -15.98 5.70
CA VAL A 199 -17.30 -16.23 5.45
C VAL A 199 -17.03 -17.72 5.23
N ALA A 200 -17.67 -18.59 6.01
CA ALA A 200 -17.58 -20.04 5.90
C ALA A 200 -18.10 -20.52 4.53
N ASP A 201 -19.26 -20.03 4.12
CA ASP A 201 -19.87 -20.35 2.83
C ASP A 201 -18.98 -19.90 1.65
N GLU A 202 -18.45 -18.67 1.68
CA GLU A 202 -17.57 -18.14 0.62
C GLU A 202 -16.24 -18.92 0.52
N LEU A 203 -15.71 -19.42 1.65
CA LEU A 203 -14.48 -20.20 1.70
C LEU A 203 -14.71 -21.71 1.53
N GLN A 204 -15.97 -22.15 1.54
CA GLN A 204 -16.36 -23.59 1.55
C GLN A 204 -15.70 -24.35 2.69
N VAL A 205 -15.88 -23.86 3.92
CA VAL A 205 -15.37 -24.45 5.17
C VAL A 205 -16.48 -24.49 6.22
N GLU A 206 -16.30 -25.28 7.28
CA GLU A 206 -17.20 -25.24 8.42
C GLU A 206 -16.94 -23.98 9.25
N ALA A 207 -18.01 -23.31 9.71
CA ALA A 207 -17.89 -22.10 10.54
C ALA A 207 -17.11 -22.37 11.84
N ASP A 208 -17.27 -23.55 12.43
CA ASP A 208 -16.56 -23.99 13.65
C ASP A 208 -15.04 -24.18 13.44
N ASP A 209 -14.56 -24.23 12.21
CA ASP A 209 -13.14 -24.29 11.89
C ASP A 209 -12.49 -22.92 11.81
N ILE A 210 -13.27 -21.85 11.75
CA ILE A 210 -12.77 -20.48 11.76
C ILE A 210 -12.38 -20.08 13.17
N LEU A 211 -11.10 -19.75 13.37
CA LEU A 211 -10.56 -19.32 14.66
C LEU A 211 -10.62 -17.80 14.82
N ASP A 212 -10.29 -17.06 13.76
CA ASP A 212 -10.24 -15.58 13.76
C ASP A 212 -10.14 -15.04 12.34
N PHE A 213 -10.23 -13.73 12.18
CA PHE A 213 -10.11 -13.07 10.89
C PHE A 213 -9.56 -11.64 11.00
N ASP A 214 -8.96 -11.17 9.91
CA ASP A 214 -8.67 -9.77 9.63
C ASP A 214 -9.42 -9.39 8.34
N LEU A 215 -10.59 -8.77 8.48
CA LEU A 215 -11.47 -8.41 7.37
C LEU A 215 -11.60 -6.89 7.24
N MET A 216 -11.37 -6.39 6.03
CA MET A 216 -11.44 -4.98 5.66
C MET A 216 -12.62 -4.74 4.72
N LEU A 217 -13.28 -3.59 4.87
CA LEU A 217 -14.26 -3.13 3.88
C LEU A 217 -13.58 -2.52 2.68
N TYR A 218 -14.16 -2.71 1.51
CA TYR A 218 -13.72 -2.05 0.28
C TYR A 218 -14.90 -1.65 -0.61
N ASP A 219 -14.73 -0.60 -1.42
CA ASP A 219 -15.67 -0.21 -2.48
C ASP A 219 -15.52 -1.18 -3.66
N VAL A 220 -16.62 -1.84 -4.05
CA VAL A 220 -16.61 -2.82 -5.16
C VAL A 220 -16.49 -2.18 -6.55
N ASN A 221 -16.64 -0.86 -6.64
CA ASN A 221 -16.47 -0.16 -7.92
C ASN A 221 -15.01 -0.26 -8.38
N LYS A 222 -14.84 -0.75 -9.59
CA LYS A 222 -13.53 -0.95 -10.21
C LYS A 222 -12.79 0.36 -10.47
N ALA A 223 -11.47 0.28 -10.52
CA ALA A 223 -10.61 1.35 -11.01
C ALA A 223 -10.97 1.69 -12.46
N ASN A 224 -11.01 2.99 -12.79
CA ASN A 224 -11.33 3.44 -14.13
C ASN A 224 -10.56 4.69 -14.54
N LEU A 225 -10.58 4.98 -15.83
CA LEU A 225 -10.05 6.21 -16.39
C LEU A 225 -11.18 7.22 -16.61
N PHE A 226 -10.85 8.50 -16.51
CA PHE A 226 -11.74 9.60 -16.82
C PHE A 226 -10.98 10.81 -17.38
N GLY A 227 -11.70 11.87 -17.71
CA GLY A 227 -11.20 13.05 -18.41
C GLY A 227 -11.50 12.99 -19.90
N LEU A 228 -11.29 14.10 -20.62
CA LEU A 228 -11.59 14.19 -22.05
C LEU A 228 -10.82 13.18 -22.89
N ASN A 229 -9.60 12.83 -22.46
CA ASN A 229 -8.69 11.92 -23.14
C ASN A 229 -8.33 10.69 -22.32
N ASN A 230 -9.07 10.40 -21.26
CA ASN A 230 -8.75 9.36 -20.25
C ASN A 230 -7.36 9.57 -19.61
N GLU A 231 -7.03 10.79 -19.30
CA GLU A 231 -5.75 11.19 -18.72
C GLU A 231 -5.65 10.96 -17.21
N PHE A 232 -6.79 10.78 -16.51
CA PHE A 232 -6.85 10.60 -15.08
C PHE A 232 -7.28 9.19 -14.69
N ILE A 233 -6.76 8.75 -13.55
CA ILE A 233 -7.12 7.49 -12.90
C ILE A 233 -8.05 7.80 -11.74
N SER A 234 -9.21 7.14 -11.64
CA SER A 234 -10.05 7.14 -10.45
C SER A 234 -10.09 5.75 -9.84
N ALA A 235 -9.50 5.62 -8.67
CA ALA A 235 -9.44 4.35 -7.92
C ALA A 235 -9.27 4.61 -6.43
N GLY A 236 -9.66 3.67 -5.59
CA GLY A 236 -9.20 3.64 -4.20
C GLY A 236 -7.79 3.09 -4.11
N ARG A 237 -7.09 3.38 -3.01
CA ARG A 237 -5.78 2.79 -2.67
C ARG A 237 -4.68 3.11 -3.68
N LEU A 238 -4.78 4.23 -4.42
CA LEU A 238 -3.64 4.75 -5.18
C LEU A 238 -2.48 4.98 -4.24
N ASP A 239 -2.78 5.52 -3.08
CA ASP A 239 -1.94 5.53 -1.89
C ASP A 239 -2.06 4.20 -1.14
N ASP A 240 -1.05 3.32 -1.14
CA ASP A 240 0.23 3.46 -1.86
C ASP A 240 0.42 2.36 -2.93
N LEU A 241 -0.68 1.68 -3.31
CA LEU A 241 -0.62 0.56 -4.26
C LEU A 241 -0.11 0.98 -5.65
N SER A 242 -0.18 2.26 -6.00
CA SER A 242 0.42 2.75 -7.25
C SER A 242 1.96 2.69 -7.19
N MET A 243 2.57 2.98 -6.04
CA MET A 243 4.02 2.85 -5.84
C MET A 243 4.43 1.39 -5.71
N VAL A 244 3.63 0.56 -5.02
CA VAL A 244 3.84 -0.89 -4.99
C VAL A 244 3.89 -1.46 -6.41
N HIS A 245 2.89 -1.13 -7.25
CA HIS A 245 2.86 -1.58 -8.66
C HIS A 245 4.09 -1.10 -9.44
N ALA A 246 4.51 0.15 -9.24
CA ALA A 246 5.68 0.70 -9.91
C ALA A 246 6.98 0.00 -9.48
N ALA A 247 7.18 -0.23 -8.18
CA ALA A 247 8.33 -0.93 -7.62
C ALA A 247 8.43 -2.38 -8.12
N ILE A 248 7.30 -3.11 -8.12
CA ILE A 248 7.24 -4.51 -8.59
C ILE A 248 7.45 -4.60 -10.11
N THR A 249 6.89 -3.66 -10.88
CA THR A 249 7.17 -3.57 -12.32
C THR A 249 8.65 -3.30 -12.57
N ALA A 250 9.26 -2.39 -11.81
CA ALA A 250 10.67 -2.06 -11.98
C ALA A 250 11.59 -3.24 -11.68
N ILE A 251 11.37 -3.99 -10.59
CA ILE A 251 12.23 -5.13 -10.25
C ILE A 251 12.04 -6.31 -11.19
N THR A 252 10.84 -6.55 -11.71
CA THR A 252 10.58 -7.64 -12.67
C THR A 252 11.16 -7.34 -14.05
N GLU A 253 11.22 -6.07 -14.46
CA GLU A 253 11.81 -5.61 -15.73
C GLU A 253 13.28 -5.10 -15.58
N ALA A 254 13.91 -5.32 -14.41
CA ALA A 254 15.25 -4.82 -14.09
C ALA A 254 16.36 -5.36 -15.02
N LYS A 255 17.30 -4.50 -15.36
CA LYS A 255 18.41 -4.82 -16.26
C LYS A 255 19.76 -4.94 -15.54
N ASP A 256 19.93 -4.27 -14.39
CA ASP A 256 21.17 -4.35 -13.61
C ASP A 256 21.40 -5.80 -13.13
N LYS A 257 22.59 -6.30 -13.42
CA LYS A 257 23.03 -7.62 -13.00
C LYS A 257 24.19 -7.58 -12.02
N ASN A 258 24.69 -6.40 -11.69
CA ASN A 258 25.86 -6.21 -10.82
C ASN A 258 25.43 -5.97 -9.38
N ALA A 259 24.59 -4.97 -9.14
CA ALA A 259 24.07 -4.69 -7.81
C ALA A 259 22.94 -5.64 -7.41
N THR A 260 22.76 -5.85 -6.12
CA THR A 260 21.60 -6.54 -5.58
C THR A 260 20.44 -5.55 -5.46
N LEU A 261 19.29 -5.92 -6.06
CA LEU A 261 18.09 -5.11 -6.12
C LEU A 261 17.05 -5.63 -5.14
N VAL A 262 16.36 -4.71 -4.46
CA VAL A 262 15.33 -5.03 -3.47
C VAL A 262 14.10 -4.17 -3.70
N ALA A 263 12.92 -4.80 -3.76
CA ALA A 263 11.64 -4.12 -3.57
C ALA A 263 11.10 -4.54 -2.20
N ALA A 264 10.96 -3.57 -1.29
CA ALA A 264 10.57 -3.77 0.10
C ALA A 264 9.19 -3.15 0.33
N ILE A 265 8.14 -3.98 0.35
CA ILE A 265 6.77 -3.53 0.54
C ILE A 265 6.36 -3.85 1.97
N PHE A 266 6.19 -2.80 2.76
CA PHE A 266 5.82 -2.87 4.17
C PHE A 266 4.30 -2.84 4.36
N ASP A 267 3.85 -3.06 5.59
CA ASP A 267 2.46 -2.92 6.01
C ASP A 267 2.38 -1.91 7.17
N ASN A 268 1.16 -1.45 7.46
CA ASN A 268 0.84 -0.57 8.59
C ASN A 268 1.52 0.81 8.57
N GLU A 269 1.87 1.33 7.40
CA GLU A 269 2.34 2.72 7.27
C GLU A 269 1.30 3.68 7.81
N GLU A 270 0.05 3.51 7.40
CA GLU A 270 -1.13 4.33 7.73
C GLU A 270 -1.48 4.38 9.23
N THR A 271 -0.83 3.53 10.02
CA THR A 271 -0.99 3.45 11.46
C THR A 271 0.34 3.62 12.23
N GLY A 272 1.36 4.15 11.56
CA GLY A 272 2.64 4.52 12.15
C GLY A 272 3.72 3.44 12.14
N SER A 273 3.61 2.40 11.31
CA SER A 273 4.64 1.37 11.06
C SER A 273 5.13 0.56 12.28
N GLY A 274 4.47 0.66 13.43
CA GLY A 274 4.92 0.09 14.71
C GLY A 274 4.64 -1.41 14.89
N THR A 275 4.72 -2.21 13.83
CA THR A 275 4.41 -3.66 13.86
C THR A 275 5.59 -4.49 13.36
N LYS A 276 5.50 -5.83 13.53
CA LYS A 276 6.54 -6.78 13.06
C LYS A 276 6.70 -6.81 11.52
N GLN A 277 5.76 -6.28 10.76
CA GLN A 277 5.73 -6.19 9.30
C GLN A 277 5.82 -4.73 8.79
N GLY A 278 5.83 -3.75 9.68
CA GLY A 278 5.99 -2.33 9.37
C GLY A 278 7.43 -1.89 9.27
N ALA A 279 7.66 -0.65 8.85
CA ALA A 279 8.99 -0.10 8.61
C ALA A 279 9.82 0.09 9.91
N HIS A 280 9.19 0.19 11.09
CA HIS A 280 9.89 0.19 12.38
C HIS A 280 10.48 -1.16 12.75
N SER A 281 10.08 -2.26 12.09
CA SER A 281 10.62 -3.58 12.39
C SER A 281 12.03 -3.76 11.84
N PRO A 282 12.85 -4.61 12.45
CA PRO A 282 14.19 -4.92 11.95
C PRO A 282 14.18 -5.86 10.73
N VAL A 283 13.05 -6.14 10.12
CA VAL A 283 12.90 -7.19 9.10
C VAL A 283 13.77 -6.95 7.88
N LEU A 284 13.82 -5.70 7.37
CA LEU A 284 14.66 -5.35 6.21
C LEU A 284 16.15 -5.49 6.57
N GLY A 285 16.60 -4.90 7.67
CA GLY A 285 17.99 -4.99 8.12
C GLY A 285 18.46 -6.42 8.33
N ASN A 286 17.65 -7.24 9.00
CA ASN A 286 17.91 -8.66 9.19
C ASN A 286 18.00 -9.43 7.87
N MET A 287 17.14 -9.12 6.90
CA MET A 287 17.23 -9.71 5.58
C MET A 287 18.52 -9.36 4.86
N LEU A 288 18.88 -8.07 4.83
CA LEU A 288 20.10 -7.59 4.18
C LEU A 288 21.36 -8.20 4.83
N LEU A 289 21.40 -8.29 6.16
CA LEU A 289 22.49 -8.96 6.89
C LEU A 289 22.60 -10.43 6.50
N ARG A 290 21.49 -11.17 6.56
CA ARG A 290 21.47 -12.59 6.18
C ARG A 290 21.90 -12.81 4.73
N LEU A 291 21.55 -11.87 3.84
CA LEU A 291 21.94 -11.92 2.44
C LEU A 291 23.46 -11.72 2.27
N VAL A 292 24.07 -10.75 2.95
CA VAL A 292 25.53 -10.54 2.95
C VAL A 292 26.25 -11.78 3.46
N MET A 293 25.80 -12.34 4.60
CA MET A 293 26.38 -13.55 5.17
C MET A 293 26.25 -14.76 4.23
N ALA A 294 25.09 -14.93 3.58
CA ALA A 294 24.86 -16.03 2.63
C ALA A 294 25.73 -15.93 1.36
N LEU A 295 26.15 -14.71 1.00
CA LEU A 295 27.08 -14.43 -0.11
C LEU A 295 28.56 -14.48 0.30
N GLY A 296 28.87 -14.95 1.53
CA GLY A 296 30.23 -15.12 2.04
C GLY A 296 30.88 -13.83 2.56
N GLY A 297 30.07 -12.83 2.91
CA GLY A 297 30.50 -11.64 3.64
C GLY A 297 30.38 -11.83 5.15
N ASP A 298 30.79 -10.83 5.91
CA ASP A 298 30.70 -10.76 7.37
C ASP A 298 29.91 -9.52 7.84
N PHE A 299 29.97 -9.23 9.13
CA PHE A 299 29.27 -8.07 9.72
C PHE A 299 29.86 -6.74 9.26
N GLU A 300 31.17 -6.67 9.04
CA GLU A 300 31.87 -5.49 8.49
C GLU A 300 31.42 -5.24 7.04
N ASP A 301 31.36 -6.31 6.24
CA ASP A 301 30.82 -6.25 4.87
C ASP A 301 29.35 -5.79 4.85
N TYR A 302 28.55 -6.17 5.85
CA TYR A 302 27.18 -5.68 5.99
C TYR A 302 27.13 -4.18 6.25
N GLY A 303 27.91 -3.66 7.21
CA GLY A 303 27.97 -2.22 7.50
C GLY A 303 28.34 -1.42 6.25
N ARG A 304 29.38 -1.86 5.53
CA ARG A 304 29.80 -1.23 4.26
C ARG A 304 28.74 -1.31 3.17
N ALA A 305 28.06 -2.44 3.08
CA ALA A 305 26.98 -2.63 2.08
C ALA A 305 25.82 -1.68 2.34
N VAL A 306 25.35 -1.56 3.59
CA VAL A 306 24.25 -0.66 3.95
C VAL A 306 24.63 0.80 3.70
N HIS A 307 25.80 1.25 4.14
CA HIS A 307 26.27 2.61 3.92
C HIS A 307 26.45 2.99 2.44
N ARG A 308 26.78 2.02 1.56
CA ARG A 308 26.89 2.22 0.11
C ARG A 308 25.56 2.12 -0.63
N SER A 309 24.49 1.76 0.07
CA SER A 309 23.17 1.56 -0.50
C SER A 309 22.45 2.89 -0.75
N PHE A 310 21.51 2.85 -1.67
CA PHE A 310 20.58 3.95 -1.89
C PHE A 310 19.15 3.44 -1.90
N MET A 311 18.23 4.19 -1.27
CA MET A 311 16.83 3.83 -1.18
C MET A 311 15.93 4.91 -1.81
N ILE A 312 15.00 4.48 -2.65
CA ILE A 312 13.84 5.26 -3.04
C ILE A 312 12.69 4.84 -2.11
N SER A 313 12.32 5.71 -1.19
CA SER A 313 11.12 5.58 -0.36
C SER A 313 9.97 6.18 -1.16
N ALA A 314 9.12 5.32 -1.68
CA ALA A 314 8.06 5.68 -2.60
C ALA A 314 6.71 5.62 -1.88
N ASP A 315 6.06 6.77 -1.78
CA ASP A 315 4.76 6.98 -1.13
C ASP A 315 4.14 8.24 -1.74
N ASN A 316 2.85 8.18 -2.12
CA ASN A 316 2.23 9.24 -2.91
C ASN A 316 2.32 10.63 -2.25
N ALA A 317 2.26 11.66 -3.06
CA ALA A 317 2.31 13.07 -2.65
C ALA A 317 0.95 13.76 -2.90
N HIS A 318 0.69 14.86 -2.19
CA HIS A 318 -0.52 15.65 -2.42
C HIS A 318 -0.40 16.48 -3.70
N ALA A 319 -1.31 16.26 -4.65
CA ALA A 319 -1.43 17.12 -5.82
C ALA A 319 -2.06 18.46 -5.46
N PHE A 320 -1.66 19.52 -6.14
CA PHE A 320 -2.27 20.85 -6.03
C PHE A 320 -3.75 20.79 -6.35
N HIS A 321 -4.58 21.23 -5.39
CA HIS A 321 -6.02 21.25 -5.56
C HIS A 321 -6.48 22.62 -6.07
N PRO A 322 -7.06 22.73 -7.27
CA PRO A 322 -7.32 24.01 -7.90
C PRO A 322 -8.34 24.89 -7.15
N ASN A 323 -9.20 24.29 -6.32
CA ASN A 323 -10.20 25.01 -5.54
C ASN A 323 -9.70 25.48 -4.17
N TYR A 324 -8.50 25.07 -3.75
CA TYR A 324 -7.93 25.38 -2.43
C TYR A 324 -6.45 25.76 -2.52
N PRO A 325 -6.09 26.74 -3.38
CA PRO A 325 -4.69 27.10 -3.60
C PRO A 325 -3.98 27.58 -2.34
N GLU A 326 -4.71 28.19 -1.40
CA GLU A 326 -4.21 28.69 -0.13
C GLU A 326 -3.74 27.61 0.86
N LYS A 327 -3.99 26.33 0.56
CA LYS A 327 -3.53 25.20 1.39
C LYS A 327 -2.14 24.71 1.01
N TYR A 328 -1.57 25.21 -0.06
CA TYR A 328 -0.32 24.73 -0.63
C TYR A 328 0.79 25.77 -0.54
N ASP A 329 2.04 25.30 -0.56
CA ASP A 329 3.20 26.17 -0.74
C ASP A 329 3.08 26.92 -2.07
N PRO A 330 3.36 28.23 -2.12
CA PRO A 330 3.14 29.04 -3.32
C PRO A 330 4.03 28.66 -4.52
N THR A 331 5.14 27.96 -4.30
CA THR A 331 6.13 27.63 -5.34
C THR A 331 6.45 26.16 -5.49
N ASN A 332 6.16 25.32 -4.47
CA ASN A 332 6.49 23.88 -4.44
C ASN A 332 5.23 23.02 -4.30
N HIS A 333 4.28 23.19 -5.21
CA HIS A 333 3.01 22.46 -5.24
C HIS A 333 2.91 21.65 -6.52
N PRO A 334 2.97 20.32 -6.45
CA PRO A 334 2.98 19.47 -7.63
C PRO A 334 1.61 19.38 -8.30
N SER A 335 1.60 19.42 -9.62
CA SER A 335 0.41 19.24 -10.45
C SER A 335 0.30 17.82 -10.96
N LEU A 336 -0.92 17.35 -11.19
CA LEU A 336 -1.18 16.10 -11.92
C LEU A 336 -0.58 16.17 -13.32
N GLY A 337 0.15 15.13 -13.74
CA GLY A 337 0.81 15.04 -15.03
C GLY A 337 2.20 15.70 -15.09
N GLY A 338 2.66 16.32 -13.99
CA GLY A 338 3.98 16.96 -13.93
C GLY A 338 5.15 16.03 -13.58
N GLY A 339 4.90 14.74 -13.41
CA GLY A 339 5.89 13.72 -13.06
C GLY A 339 6.03 13.49 -11.56
N PRO A 340 6.92 12.55 -11.15
CA PRO A 340 7.20 12.24 -9.76
C PRO A 340 7.59 13.46 -8.92
N CYS A 341 7.18 13.46 -7.66
CA CYS A 341 7.47 14.53 -6.69
C CYS A 341 8.59 14.09 -5.76
N ILE A 342 9.58 14.95 -5.56
CA ILE A 342 10.57 14.83 -4.48
C ILE A 342 9.97 15.51 -3.26
N LYS A 343 9.81 14.77 -2.16
CA LYS A 343 9.24 15.28 -0.89
C LYS A 343 10.35 15.88 -0.05
N VAL A 344 10.21 17.15 0.35
CA VAL A 344 11.21 17.89 1.17
C VAL A 344 10.52 18.47 2.40
N ASN A 345 11.14 18.33 3.57
CA ASN A 345 10.63 18.86 4.82
C ASN A 345 11.75 19.27 5.77
N ALA A 346 11.76 20.53 6.21
CA ALA A 346 12.78 21.07 7.12
C ALA A 346 12.78 20.42 8.52
N ASN A 347 11.67 19.79 8.93
CA ASN A 347 11.57 19.07 10.20
C ASN A 347 11.93 17.58 10.08
N CYS A 348 12.60 17.19 8.97
CA CYS A 348 13.09 15.83 8.71
C CYS A 348 11.95 14.77 8.78
N LYS A 349 10.74 15.12 8.34
CA LYS A 349 9.63 14.17 8.18
C LYS A 349 9.83 13.24 6.99
N TYR A 350 10.72 13.63 6.08
CA TYR A 350 11.20 12.87 4.93
C TYR A 350 12.70 12.68 5.04
N MET A 351 13.21 11.59 4.49
CA MET A 351 14.65 11.30 4.46
C MET A 351 15.42 12.12 3.41
N SER A 352 14.71 12.81 2.53
CA SER A 352 15.29 13.58 1.42
C SER A 352 16.15 14.73 1.91
N ASP A 353 17.33 14.87 1.30
CA ASP A 353 18.20 16.03 1.41
C ASP A 353 18.65 16.50 0.02
N ALA A 354 19.55 17.48 -0.04
CA ALA A 354 20.02 18.03 -1.32
C ALA A 354 20.82 17.00 -2.14
N HIS A 355 21.57 16.10 -1.50
CA HIS A 355 22.37 15.09 -2.19
C HIS A 355 21.48 14.01 -2.80
N SER A 356 20.59 13.42 -2.00
CA SER A 356 19.67 12.38 -2.45
C SER A 356 18.66 12.91 -3.48
N ALA A 357 18.19 14.16 -3.34
CA ALA A 357 17.37 14.83 -4.34
C ALA A 357 18.09 15.02 -5.67
N ALA A 358 19.40 15.37 -5.65
CA ALA A 358 20.20 15.49 -6.88
C ALA A 358 20.35 14.15 -7.59
N ILE A 359 20.54 13.05 -6.87
CA ILE A 359 20.58 11.69 -7.43
C ILE A 359 19.25 11.38 -8.12
N PHE A 360 18.11 11.62 -7.44
CA PHE A 360 16.81 11.32 -8.04
C PHE A 360 16.51 12.18 -9.28
N LYS A 361 16.88 13.47 -9.27
CA LYS A 361 16.78 14.33 -10.46
C LYS A 361 17.56 13.76 -11.64
N SER A 362 18.80 13.30 -11.40
CA SER A 362 19.61 12.67 -12.45
C SER A 362 18.98 11.36 -12.95
N LEU A 363 18.31 10.58 -12.09
CA LEU A 363 17.54 9.40 -12.52
C LEU A 363 16.34 9.79 -13.38
N CYS A 364 15.63 10.86 -13.04
CA CYS A 364 14.53 11.39 -13.86
C CYS A 364 15.03 11.84 -15.24
N GLU A 365 16.13 12.60 -15.31
CA GLU A 365 16.75 13.02 -16.57
C GLU A 365 17.14 11.80 -17.42
N GLY A 366 17.81 10.80 -16.83
CA GLY A 366 18.19 9.56 -17.51
C GLY A 366 17.00 8.73 -18.00
N ALA A 367 15.86 8.84 -17.33
CA ALA A 367 14.61 8.19 -17.70
C ALA A 367 13.78 8.98 -18.72
N GLY A 368 14.15 10.24 -19.01
CA GLY A 368 13.35 11.16 -19.81
C GLY A 368 12.01 11.51 -19.15
N SER A 369 12.00 11.59 -17.82
CA SER A 369 10.84 11.92 -17.01
C SER A 369 10.93 13.34 -16.46
N PRO A 370 9.86 14.14 -16.51
CA PRO A 370 9.79 15.34 -15.68
C PRO A 370 9.79 14.97 -14.20
N PHE A 371 10.06 15.96 -13.33
CA PHE A 371 9.96 15.81 -11.88
C PHE A 371 9.49 17.13 -11.25
N GLN A 372 8.97 17.05 -10.03
CA GLN A 372 8.49 18.20 -9.26
C GLN A 372 9.03 18.13 -7.84
N ASN A 373 8.95 19.25 -7.11
CA ASN A 373 9.18 19.26 -5.65
C ASN A 373 7.85 19.41 -4.93
N PHE A 374 7.72 18.73 -3.79
CA PHE A 374 6.64 18.89 -2.84
C PHE A 374 7.19 19.40 -1.51
N VAL A 375 6.66 20.52 -1.05
CA VAL A 375 6.88 21.07 0.29
C VAL A 375 5.51 21.39 0.88
N ASN A 376 5.26 21.08 2.14
CA ASN A 376 4.04 21.47 2.81
C ASN A 376 3.95 23.00 2.94
N HIS A 377 2.74 23.54 2.87
CA HIS A 377 2.48 24.90 3.36
C HIS A 377 3.01 25.02 4.80
N SER A 378 3.71 26.12 5.12
CA SER A 378 4.44 26.27 6.39
C SER A 378 3.56 26.13 7.63
N ASP A 379 2.28 26.50 7.54
CA ASP A 379 1.30 26.38 8.62
C ASP A 379 0.56 25.02 8.65
N VAL A 380 0.87 24.12 7.72
CA VAL A 380 0.28 22.78 7.65
C VAL A 380 1.28 21.74 8.15
N ALA A 381 0.92 21.02 9.21
CA ALA A 381 1.71 19.91 9.68
C ALA A 381 1.73 18.79 8.63
N GLY A 382 2.91 18.46 8.12
CA GLY A 382 3.08 17.33 7.20
C GLY A 382 3.02 15.99 7.93
N GLY A 383 2.57 14.94 7.20
CA GLY A 383 2.74 13.55 7.60
C GLY A 383 4.21 13.12 7.57
N SER A 384 4.46 11.90 7.99
CA SER A 384 5.73 11.18 7.87
C SER A 384 5.55 10.07 6.84
N THR A 385 6.64 9.48 6.38
CA THR A 385 6.65 8.36 5.42
C THR A 385 7.55 7.23 5.90
N LEU A 386 7.65 6.17 5.12
CA LEU A 386 8.55 5.03 5.40
C LEU A 386 10.03 5.48 5.52
N GLY A 387 10.45 6.47 4.73
CA GLY A 387 11.85 6.84 4.57
C GLY A 387 12.52 7.26 5.87
N ASN A 388 11.96 8.22 6.58
CA ASN A 388 12.55 8.68 7.84
C ASN A 388 12.50 7.63 8.97
N ILE A 389 11.54 6.69 8.90
CA ILE A 389 11.46 5.56 9.82
C ILE A 389 12.58 4.56 9.53
N LEU A 390 12.80 4.23 8.26
CA LEU A 390 13.82 3.28 7.82
C LEU A 390 15.23 3.79 8.08
N THR A 391 15.49 5.11 7.99
CA THR A 391 16.79 5.69 8.37
C THR A 391 17.09 5.58 9.87
N GLY A 392 16.06 5.43 10.70
CA GLY A 392 16.22 5.10 12.12
C GLY A 392 16.60 3.64 12.38
N GLN A 393 16.46 2.75 11.39
CA GLN A 393 16.79 1.33 11.46
C GLN A 393 18.05 0.96 10.69
N LEU A 394 18.40 1.73 9.67
CA LEU A 394 19.50 1.46 8.73
C LEU A 394 20.30 2.75 8.49
N ASP A 395 21.63 2.64 8.50
CA ASP A 395 22.54 3.72 8.06
C ASP A 395 22.56 3.80 6.53
N ILE A 396 21.43 4.23 5.94
CA ILE A 396 21.21 4.23 4.49
C ILE A 396 20.82 5.62 3.98
N GLU A 397 21.40 5.99 2.84
CA GLU A 397 20.99 7.19 2.09
C GLU A 397 19.77 6.92 1.24
N GLY A 398 18.93 7.94 1.04
CA GLY A 398 17.79 7.81 0.14
C GLY A 398 16.96 9.06 0.00
N VAL A 399 15.88 8.92 -0.76
CA VAL A 399 14.97 10.00 -1.13
C VAL A 399 13.52 9.57 -0.99
N ASP A 400 12.69 10.42 -0.39
CA ASP A 400 11.24 10.25 -0.38
C ASP A 400 10.62 10.88 -1.61
N VAL A 401 9.90 10.06 -2.36
CA VAL A 401 9.26 10.47 -3.62
C VAL A 401 7.84 9.91 -3.71
N GLY A 402 7.01 10.49 -4.56
CA GLY A 402 5.69 9.93 -4.83
C GLY A 402 5.02 10.54 -6.05
N ASN A 403 3.97 9.91 -6.56
CA ASN A 403 3.11 10.54 -7.55
C ASN A 403 2.13 11.50 -6.89
N PRO A 404 1.85 12.65 -7.51
CA PRO A 404 0.81 13.54 -7.01
C PRO A 404 -0.57 12.89 -7.17
N VAL A 405 -1.37 12.89 -6.08
CA VAL A 405 -2.75 12.42 -6.09
C VAL A 405 -3.66 13.45 -5.43
N LEU A 406 -4.89 13.59 -5.93
CA LEU A 406 -5.96 14.36 -5.29
C LEU A 406 -6.81 13.43 -4.43
N ALA A 407 -7.40 13.99 -3.38
CA ALA A 407 -8.26 13.28 -2.45
C ALA A 407 -7.60 12.04 -1.83
N MET A 408 -6.30 12.12 -1.53
CA MET A 408 -5.59 11.09 -0.77
C MET A 408 -6.40 10.66 0.46
N HIS A 409 -6.47 9.36 0.74
CA HIS A 409 -7.30 8.74 1.79
C HIS A 409 -8.83 8.79 1.55
N SER A 410 -9.29 9.26 0.41
CA SER A 410 -10.67 9.02 -0.02
C SER A 410 -10.88 7.56 -0.36
N VAL A 411 -12.12 7.07 -0.27
CA VAL A 411 -12.47 5.75 -0.83
C VAL A 411 -12.16 5.65 -2.32
N ARG A 412 -12.09 6.81 -3.01
CA ARG A 412 -11.62 6.96 -4.40
C ARG A 412 -10.76 8.20 -4.53
N GLU A 413 -9.56 8.00 -4.96
CA GLU A 413 -8.53 9.00 -5.19
C GLU A 413 -8.40 9.29 -6.67
N THR A 414 -7.71 10.37 -7.02
CA THR A 414 -7.46 10.76 -8.42
C THR A 414 -5.97 10.92 -8.66
N GLY A 415 -5.44 10.15 -9.59
CA GLY A 415 -4.07 10.23 -10.08
C GLY A 415 -3.99 10.55 -11.58
N SER A 416 -2.78 10.72 -12.09
CA SER A 416 -2.51 10.89 -13.52
C SER A 416 -1.89 9.63 -14.13
N CYS A 417 -2.34 9.28 -15.33
CA CYS A 417 -1.73 8.19 -16.11
C CYS A 417 -0.25 8.46 -16.41
N ASP A 418 0.08 9.68 -16.78
CA ASP A 418 1.45 10.07 -17.15
C ASP A 418 2.41 10.01 -15.96
N ASP A 419 1.96 10.41 -14.77
CA ASP A 419 2.77 10.36 -13.54
C ASP A 419 3.15 8.92 -13.20
N HIS A 420 2.18 7.99 -13.27
CA HIS A 420 2.43 6.58 -13.00
C HIS A 420 3.42 5.96 -14.00
N VAL A 421 3.26 6.24 -15.28
CA VAL A 421 4.19 5.77 -16.32
C VAL A 421 5.59 6.34 -16.11
N ASN A 422 5.70 7.62 -15.74
CA ASN A 422 6.97 8.28 -15.49
C ASN A 422 7.66 7.73 -14.25
N MET A 423 6.93 7.47 -13.14
CA MET A 423 7.49 6.83 -11.95
C MET A 423 8.09 5.46 -12.27
N ILE A 424 7.38 4.63 -13.05
CA ILE A 424 7.91 3.33 -13.49
C ILE A 424 9.20 3.49 -14.29
N LYS A 425 9.27 4.47 -15.20
CA LYS A 425 10.49 4.72 -15.97
C LYS A 425 11.67 5.07 -15.07
N VAL A 426 11.45 5.95 -14.06
CA VAL A 426 12.49 6.37 -13.12
C VAL A 426 12.95 5.22 -12.25
N MET A 427 12.02 4.42 -11.70
CA MET A 427 12.35 3.24 -10.91
C MET A 427 13.11 2.18 -11.73
N LYS A 428 12.77 2.01 -13.01
CA LYS A 428 13.51 1.13 -13.93
C LYS A 428 14.90 1.69 -14.24
N GLN A 429 15.06 3.00 -14.39
CA GLN A 429 16.36 3.66 -14.54
C GLN A 429 17.23 3.42 -13.30
N PHE A 430 16.66 3.45 -12.11
CA PHE A 430 17.37 3.12 -10.88
C PHE A 430 17.84 1.66 -10.82
N PHE A 431 17.05 0.74 -11.36
CA PHE A 431 17.38 -0.70 -11.44
C PHE A 431 18.04 -1.10 -12.78
N SER A 432 18.60 -0.14 -13.50
CA SER A 432 19.33 -0.38 -14.74
C SER A 432 20.85 -0.46 -14.57
#